data_62f25400a26d78266bca3dc8285d6c63
#
_entry.id   62f25400a26d78266bca3dc8285d6c63
#
_cell.length_a   1.000
_cell.length_b   1.000
_cell.length_c   1.000
_cell.angle_alpha   90.00
_cell.angle_beta   90.00
_cell.angle_gamma   90.00
#
_symmetry.space_group_name_H-M   'P 1'
#
loop_
_entity.id
_entity.type
_entity.pdbx_description
1 polymer ?
#
loop_
_entity_poly.entity_id
_entity_poly.type
_entity_poly.pdbx_seq_one_letter_code
_entity_poly.pdbx_strand_id
1 'polypeptide(L)'
;MRLMFAAFALLALSAPAQAGFTLCNKTAHPAKVALGRFDGTQWGSEGWWAVAPGKCETLIGAALDARYYYLYASDGGAGTWDGGFGFCVDAKDHFTIAGRADCSARGLTRKGFYQVDTGHDTNVTKSISD
;
A
#
# COMPACT_ATOMS: atom_id res chain seq x y z
N MET A 1 44.89 -40.86 -18.29
CA MET A 1 44.47 -39.49 -17.92
C MET A 1 42.98 -39.38 -18.07
N ARG A 2 42.24 -39.38 -16.98
CA ARG A 2 40.80 -39.12 -17.02
C ARG A 2 40.59 -37.69 -16.62
N LEU A 3 40.11 -36.86 -17.56
CA LEU A 3 39.63 -35.49 -17.30
C LEU A 3 38.27 -35.60 -16.64
N MET A 4 38.21 -35.28 -15.35
CA MET A 4 36.91 -35.05 -14.68
C MET A 4 36.44 -33.63 -15.00
N PHE A 5 35.40 -33.52 -15.83
CA PHE A 5 34.67 -32.29 -15.98
C PHE A 5 33.73 -32.14 -14.78
N ALA A 6 34.07 -31.23 -13.86
CA ALA A 6 33.14 -30.83 -12.83
C ALA A 6 32.10 -29.89 -13.51
N ALA A 7 30.92 -30.42 -13.70
CA ALA A 7 29.78 -29.58 -14.11
C ALA A 7 29.36 -28.72 -12.91
N PHE A 8 29.73 -27.44 -12.91
CA PHE A 8 29.15 -26.46 -12.01
C PHE A 8 27.72 -26.22 -12.45
N ALA A 9 26.76 -26.81 -11.75
CA ALA A 9 25.37 -26.41 -11.87
C ALA A 9 25.23 -25.02 -11.25
N LEU A 10 25.11 -23.99 -12.09
CA LEU A 10 24.68 -22.66 -11.67
C LEU A 10 23.22 -22.79 -11.24
N LEU A 11 22.98 -22.87 -9.94
CA LEU A 11 21.66 -22.63 -9.37
C LEU A 11 21.36 -21.15 -9.55
N ALA A 12 20.59 -20.84 -10.57
CA ALA A 12 19.99 -19.52 -10.71
C ALA A 12 18.98 -19.33 -9.59
N LEU A 13 19.38 -18.60 -8.54
CA LEU A 13 18.46 -18.12 -7.51
C LEU A 13 17.58 -17.05 -8.19
N SER A 14 16.41 -17.46 -8.74
CA SER A 14 15.39 -16.52 -9.12
C SER A 14 14.83 -15.93 -7.83
N ALA A 15 15.01 -14.62 -7.63
CA ALA A 15 14.31 -13.91 -6.59
C ALA A 15 12.79 -14.11 -6.77
N PRO A 16 12.03 -14.46 -5.71
CA PRO A 16 10.59 -14.55 -5.85
C PRO A 16 10.06 -13.20 -6.33
N ALA A 17 9.19 -13.19 -7.33
CA ALA A 17 8.51 -11.99 -7.77
C ALA A 17 7.74 -11.41 -6.59
N GLN A 18 8.03 -10.17 -6.22
CA GLN A 18 7.27 -9.49 -5.18
C GLN A 18 5.85 -9.28 -5.67
N ALA A 19 4.88 -9.82 -4.94
CA ALA A 19 3.47 -9.57 -5.15
C ALA A 19 2.99 -8.54 -4.13
N GLY A 20 2.01 -7.71 -4.49
CA GLY A 20 1.35 -6.85 -3.56
C GLY A 20 1.42 -5.36 -3.88
N PHE A 21 1.17 -4.56 -2.87
CA PHE A 21 1.15 -3.10 -2.97
C PHE A 21 2.19 -2.50 -2.05
N THR A 22 3.14 -1.79 -2.62
CA THR A 22 4.21 -1.08 -1.90
C THR A 22 4.08 0.41 -2.10
N LEU A 23 4.23 1.19 -1.03
CA LEU A 23 4.27 2.64 -1.08
C LEU A 23 5.64 3.13 -0.65
N CYS A 24 6.21 4.02 -1.46
CA CYS A 24 7.49 4.67 -1.20
C CYS A 24 7.29 6.16 -0.92
N ASN A 25 7.97 6.66 0.09
CA ASN A 25 7.95 8.07 0.45
C ASN A 25 9.18 8.77 -0.12
N LYS A 26 8.99 9.54 -1.17
CA LYS A 26 10.05 10.35 -1.82
C LYS A 26 10.05 11.80 -1.36
N THR A 27 9.34 12.09 -0.28
CA THR A 27 9.34 13.41 0.34
C THR A 27 10.45 13.52 1.39
N ALA A 28 10.66 14.72 1.91
CA ALA A 28 11.63 14.99 2.96
C ALA A 28 11.08 14.76 4.39
N HIS A 29 9.80 14.40 4.51
CA HIS A 29 9.11 14.26 5.80
C HIS A 29 8.50 12.89 5.99
N PRO A 30 8.45 12.37 7.24
CA PRO A 30 7.71 11.14 7.53
C PRO A 30 6.24 11.28 7.14
N ALA A 31 5.66 10.23 6.58
CA ALA A 31 4.26 10.22 6.19
C ALA A 31 3.49 9.10 6.89
N LYS A 32 2.23 9.36 7.16
CA LYS A 32 1.26 8.34 7.58
C LYS A 32 0.36 8.01 6.40
N VAL A 33 0.17 6.72 6.15
CA VAL A 33 -0.54 6.21 4.98
C VAL A 33 -1.69 5.31 5.41
N ALA A 34 -2.82 5.49 4.75
CA ALA A 34 -3.98 4.61 4.87
C ALA A 34 -4.38 4.05 3.50
N LEU A 35 -4.91 2.84 3.51
CA LEU A 35 -5.33 2.10 2.34
C LEU A 35 -6.83 1.83 2.40
N GLY A 36 -7.53 2.06 1.30
CA GLY A 36 -8.91 1.63 1.10
C GLY A 36 -8.99 0.61 -0.03
N ARG A 37 -9.83 -0.40 0.14
CA ARG A 37 -10.04 -1.43 -0.88
C ARG A 37 -11.37 -2.15 -0.75
N PHE A 38 -11.76 -2.80 -1.83
CA PHE A 38 -12.79 -3.84 -1.83
C PHE A 38 -12.09 -5.20 -1.73
N ASP A 39 -12.43 -5.98 -0.72
CA ASP A 39 -11.75 -7.25 -0.42
C ASP A 39 -12.37 -8.47 -1.12
N GLY A 40 -13.29 -8.24 -2.05
CA GLY A 40 -14.09 -9.26 -2.71
C GLY A 40 -15.47 -9.46 -2.06
N THR A 41 -15.68 -8.97 -0.86
CA THR A 41 -16.93 -9.06 -0.10
C THR A 41 -17.45 -7.68 0.31
N GLN A 42 -16.58 -6.84 0.81
CA GLN A 42 -16.94 -5.52 1.32
C GLN A 42 -15.82 -4.49 1.10
N TRP A 43 -16.19 -3.24 1.14
CA TRP A 43 -15.26 -2.13 1.25
C TRP A 43 -14.66 -2.07 2.64
N GLY A 44 -13.43 -1.64 2.73
CA GLY A 44 -12.76 -1.46 4.00
C GLY A 44 -11.55 -0.53 3.88
N SER A 45 -11.01 -0.20 5.03
CA SER A 45 -9.82 0.65 5.13
C SER A 45 -8.90 0.15 6.24
N GLU A 46 -7.62 0.39 6.05
CA GLU A 46 -6.57 0.00 6.98
C GLU A 46 -5.55 1.14 7.12
N GLY A 47 -4.94 1.26 8.24
CA GLY A 47 -3.90 2.24 8.53
C GLY A 47 -3.45 2.16 9.97
N TRP A 48 -2.56 2.91 10.39
CA TRP A 48 -1.68 3.80 9.64
C TRP A 48 -0.33 3.12 9.45
N TRP A 49 0.24 3.23 8.27
CA TRP A 49 1.64 2.90 8.06
C TRP A 49 2.47 4.17 8.19
N ALA A 50 3.50 4.13 9.03
CA ALA A 50 4.49 5.19 9.10
C ALA A 50 5.59 4.91 8.08
N VAL A 51 5.77 5.81 7.12
CA VAL A 51 6.77 5.65 6.06
C VAL A 51 7.78 6.78 6.18
N ALA A 52 9.00 6.44 6.58
CA ALA A 52 10.09 7.41 6.71
C ALA A 52 10.52 7.96 5.34
N PRO A 53 11.12 9.17 5.30
CA PRO A 53 11.65 9.72 4.05
C PRO A 53 12.62 8.76 3.36
N GLY A 54 12.44 8.56 2.06
CA GLY A 54 13.28 7.67 1.26
C GLY A 54 13.06 6.18 1.48
N LYS A 55 12.06 5.81 2.28
CA LYS A 55 11.72 4.41 2.58
C LYS A 55 10.43 3.98 1.87
N CYS A 56 10.25 2.67 1.80
CA CYS A 56 9.06 2.04 1.26
C CYS A 56 8.45 1.10 2.31
N GLU A 57 7.13 0.96 2.29
CA GLU A 57 6.40 0.01 3.11
C GLU A 57 5.47 -0.84 2.25
N THR A 58 5.42 -2.12 2.54
CA THR A 58 4.47 -3.03 1.91
C THR A 58 3.12 -2.92 2.61
N LEU A 59 2.10 -2.45 1.91
CA LEU A 59 0.74 -2.32 2.45
C LEU A 59 -0.05 -3.61 2.28
N ILE A 60 0.15 -4.31 1.18
CA ILE A 60 -0.45 -5.61 0.90
C ILE A 60 0.67 -6.56 0.48
N GLY A 61 0.87 -7.63 1.24
CA GLY A 61 1.93 -8.59 1.01
C GLY A 61 1.56 -9.77 0.10
N ALA A 62 0.35 -9.79 -0.43
CA ALA A 62 -0.15 -10.83 -1.32
C ALA A 62 -0.43 -10.27 -2.72
N ALA A 63 -0.56 -11.15 -3.72
CA ALA A 63 -0.92 -10.75 -5.08
C ALA A 63 -2.22 -9.93 -5.08
N LEU A 64 -2.21 -8.82 -5.79
CA LEU A 64 -3.38 -7.95 -5.92
C LEU A 64 -4.47 -8.65 -6.74
N ASP A 65 -5.71 -8.54 -6.29
CA ASP A 65 -6.88 -9.19 -6.87
C ASP A 65 -7.94 -8.18 -7.35
N ALA A 66 -7.66 -6.90 -7.24
CA ALA A 66 -8.54 -5.84 -7.71
C ALA A 66 -7.78 -4.87 -8.62
N ARG A 67 -8.53 -4.21 -9.51
CA ARG A 67 -7.98 -3.17 -10.37
C ARG A 67 -7.75 -1.87 -9.62
N TYR A 68 -8.66 -1.49 -8.71
CA TYR A 68 -8.61 -0.20 -8.03
C TYR A 68 -8.33 -0.36 -6.54
N TYR A 69 -7.36 0.41 -6.08
CA TYR A 69 -7.05 0.62 -4.67
C TYR A 69 -7.10 2.11 -4.38
N TYR A 70 -7.18 2.47 -3.12
CA TYR A 70 -7.35 3.86 -2.70
C TYR A 70 -6.36 4.18 -1.60
N LEU A 71 -5.72 5.33 -1.70
CA LEU A 71 -4.70 5.76 -0.75
C LEU A 71 -5.01 7.15 -0.20
N TYR A 72 -4.65 7.33 1.05
CA TYR A 72 -4.53 8.62 1.70
C TYR A 72 -3.18 8.68 2.41
N ALA A 73 -2.51 9.81 2.28
CA ALA A 73 -1.26 10.03 2.99
C ALA A 73 -1.18 11.48 3.49
N SER A 74 -0.52 11.66 4.61
CA SER A 74 -0.27 12.98 5.19
C SER A 74 1.08 12.99 5.89
N ASP A 75 1.82 14.07 5.75
CA ASP A 75 3.07 14.28 6.47
C ASP A 75 2.90 15.01 7.81
N GLY A 76 1.65 15.25 8.23
CA GLY A 76 1.34 15.96 9.47
C GLY A 76 1.52 17.47 9.39
N GLY A 77 1.89 17.99 8.23
CA GLY A 77 2.10 19.41 7.96
C GLY A 77 1.36 19.86 6.72
N ALA A 78 2.08 20.44 5.76
CA ALA A 78 1.52 20.99 4.54
C ALA A 78 1.22 19.94 3.45
N GLY A 79 1.85 18.76 3.51
CA GLY A 79 1.71 17.71 2.51
C GLY A 79 0.55 16.77 2.82
N THR A 80 -0.38 16.66 1.87
CA THR A 80 -1.48 15.70 1.89
C THR A 80 -1.67 15.14 0.50
N TRP A 81 -1.81 13.83 0.42
CA TRP A 81 -2.12 13.10 -0.81
C TRP A 81 -3.48 12.47 -0.62
N ASP A 82 -4.49 13.04 -1.27
CA ASP A 82 -5.90 12.72 -1.07
C ASP A 82 -6.68 12.76 -2.39
N GLY A 83 -7.97 12.55 -2.31
CA GLY A 83 -8.87 12.57 -3.45
C GLY A 83 -10.33 12.55 -3.05
N GLY A 84 -11.19 12.20 -4.01
CA GLY A 84 -12.64 12.29 -3.86
C GLY A 84 -13.32 11.04 -3.32
N PHE A 85 -12.59 9.95 -3.05
CA PHE A 85 -13.17 8.70 -2.61
C PHE A 85 -13.17 8.60 -1.08
N GLY A 86 -14.35 8.60 -0.48
CA GLY A 86 -14.48 8.61 0.97
C GLY A 86 -14.28 7.23 1.60
N PHE A 87 -13.43 7.18 2.63
CA PHE A 87 -13.25 6.03 3.52
C PHE A 87 -13.19 6.51 4.97
N CYS A 88 -13.46 5.57 5.87
CA CYS A 88 -13.33 5.84 7.30
C CYS A 88 -11.91 5.55 7.78
N VAL A 89 -11.41 6.39 8.67
CA VAL A 89 -10.13 6.18 9.35
C VAL A 89 -10.33 6.40 10.86
N ASP A 90 -9.46 5.79 11.66
CA ASP A 90 -9.28 6.19 13.04
C ASP A 90 -8.22 7.31 13.06
N ALA A 91 -8.54 8.44 13.65
CA ALA A 91 -7.65 9.61 13.62
C ALA A 91 -6.36 9.41 14.47
N LYS A 92 -6.34 8.45 15.39
CA LYS A 92 -5.30 8.30 16.41
C LYS A 92 -4.54 7.00 16.33
N ASP A 93 -5.22 5.88 16.11
CA ASP A 93 -4.66 4.54 16.28
C ASP A 93 -4.63 3.76 14.97
N HIS A 94 -3.88 2.67 14.97
CA HIS A 94 -3.97 1.66 13.92
C HIS A 94 -5.40 1.15 13.80
N PHE A 95 -5.84 0.88 12.59
CA PHE A 95 -7.22 0.47 12.35
C PHE A 95 -7.33 -0.51 11.20
N THR A 96 -8.35 -1.36 11.32
CA THR A 96 -8.92 -2.14 10.24
C THR A 96 -10.43 -1.96 10.33
N ILE A 97 -11.02 -1.28 9.36
CA ILE A 97 -12.41 -0.84 9.39
C ILE A 97 -13.16 -1.50 8.25
N ALA A 98 -14.27 -2.18 8.57
CA ALA A 98 -15.20 -2.71 7.60
C ALA A 98 -16.18 -1.62 7.17
N GLY A 99 -16.43 -1.52 5.85
CA GLY A 99 -17.31 -0.50 5.29
C GLY A 99 -16.64 0.85 5.11
N ARG A 100 -17.32 1.74 4.41
CA ARG A 100 -16.82 3.10 4.12
C ARG A 100 -17.88 4.18 4.35
N ALA A 101 -19.03 3.81 4.88
CA ALA A 101 -20.14 4.72 5.12
C ALA A 101 -20.26 5.06 6.62
N ASP A 102 -20.98 6.15 6.89
CA ASP A 102 -21.37 6.56 8.24
C ASP A 102 -20.21 6.70 9.24
N CYS A 103 -19.08 7.22 8.77
CA CYS A 103 -17.86 7.31 9.58
C CYS A 103 -18.09 8.04 10.91
N SER A 104 -18.67 9.25 10.87
CA SER A 104 -18.87 10.04 12.09
C SER A 104 -19.87 9.40 13.06
N ALA A 105 -20.93 8.79 12.54
CA ALA A 105 -21.91 8.07 13.37
C ALA A 105 -21.29 6.85 14.07
N ARG A 106 -20.21 6.32 13.52
CA ARG A 106 -19.45 5.18 14.07
C ARG A 106 -18.26 5.60 14.94
N GLY A 107 -18.12 6.89 15.22
CA GLY A 107 -16.98 7.42 15.98
C GLY A 107 -15.68 7.50 15.18
N LEU A 108 -15.76 7.45 13.86
CA LEU A 108 -14.62 7.46 12.95
C LEU A 108 -14.55 8.79 12.19
N THR A 109 -13.46 9.01 11.50
CA THR A 109 -13.28 10.20 10.66
C THR A 109 -13.33 9.80 9.19
N ARG A 110 -14.06 10.57 8.37
CA ARG A 110 -14.05 10.41 6.92
C ARG A 110 -12.87 11.16 6.33
N LYS A 111 -12.09 10.49 5.48
CA LYS A 111 -11.06 11.11 4.66
C LYS A 111 -11.32 10.83 3.17
N GLY A 112 -10.91 11.75 2.32
CA GLY A 112 -10.94 11.56 0.88
C GLY A 112 -9.66 10.87 0.41
N PHE A 113 -9.80 9.70 -0.18
CA PHE A 113 -8.69 8.91 -0.73
C PHE A 113 -8.59 9.15 -2.24
N TYR A 114 -7.41 9.01 -2.81
CA TYR A 114 -7.24 9.02 -4.25
C TYR A 114 -7.18 7.59 -4.80
N GLN A 115 -7.64 7.43 -6.03
CA GLN A 115 -7.71 6.13 -6.70
C GLN A 115 -6.37 5.78 -7.33
N VAL A 116 -5.97 4.54 -7.17
CA VAL A 116 -4.84 3.92 -7.86
C VAL A 116 -5.38 2.83 -8.78
N ASP A 117 -5.18 2.99 -10.08
CA ASP A 117 -5.51 1.98 -11.08
C ASP A 117 -4.30 1.05 -11.27
N THR A 118 -4.46 -0.20 -10.89
CA THR A 118 -3.41 -1.21 -11.04
C THR A 118 -3.47 -1.95 -12.37
N GLY A 119 -4.50 -1.68 -13.19
CA GLY A 119 -4.76 -2.45 -14.40
C GLY A 119 -5.03 -3.92 -14.05
N HIS A 120 -4.20 -4.79 -14.57
CA HIS A 120 -4.21 -6.23 -14.27
C HIS A 120 -2.96 -6.67 -13.49
N ASP A 121 -2.18 -5.72 -12.98
CA ASP A 121 -0.95 -6.03 -12.26
C ASP A 121 -1.26 -6.63 -10.89
N THR A 122 -0.51 -7.65 -10.53
CA THR A 122 -0.58 -8.28 -9.21
C THR A 122 0.42 -7.69 -8.22
N ASN A 123 1.30 -6.83 -8.72
CA ASN A 123 2.35 -6.17 -7.96
C ASN A 123 2.48 -4.72 -8.43
N VAL A 124 2.31 -3.79 -7.52
CA VAL A 124 2.37 -2.35 -7.81
C VAL A 124 3.19 -1.64 -6.74
N THR A 125 4.05 -0.75 -7.19
CA THR A 125 4.76 0.20 -6.33
C THR A 125 4.35 1.62 -6.71
N LYS A 126 3.89 2.38 -5.74
CA LYS A 126 3.53 3.80 -5.90
C LYS A 126 4.38 4.65 -4.97
N SER A 127 4.56 5.90 -5.35
CA SER A 127 5.33 6.85 -4.56
C SER A 127 4.50 8.09 -4.27
N ILE A 128 4.76 8.69 -3.11
CA ILE A 128 4.37 10.07 -2.82
C ILE A 128 5.61 10.94 -2.91
N SER A 129 5.45 12.15 -3.43
CA SER A 129 6.54 13.12 -3.60
C SER A 129 6.03 14.54 -3.39
N ASP A 130 6.95 15.45 -3.10
CA ASP A 130 6.65 16.89 -2.98
C ASP A 130 6.33 17.52 -4.33
#